data_e568d0d3c533acc69f2afb37e4ced1d6
#
_entry.id   e568d0d3c533acc69f2afb37e4ced1d6
#
_cell.length_a   1.000
_cell.length_b   1.000
_cell.length_c   1.000
_cell.angle_alpha   90.00
_cell.angle_beta   90.00
_cell.angle_gamma   90.00
#
_symmetry.space_group_name_H-M   'P 1'
#
loop_
_entity.id
_entity.type
_entity.pdbx_description
1 polymer ?
#
loop_
_entity_poly.entity_id
_entity_poly.type
_entity_poly.pdbx_seq_one_letter_code
_entity_poly.pdbx_strand_id
1 'polypeptide(L)'
;MRGPISPTLTIAALALGAAGPASAQSADGEWQTKAEAVLVAGAIDEGDPIAPAGDVLLGSAMVEVARSDTFENGLTLGWLGAARFERDAASRPAFAGSFAVCPAAVAGCPSAGGLSPVAPSTGLSVGGVRRNENGFVALEAASVSLAGPWGEGVLGWDAGAAARLDARAPSVLTRASAYSPGLDPTALSIVRARNDVTGPSAKASYLSPRWLGLRVGVSYTPEANERSADFDPDFSGPGLASAQIEDVWEGAVSFARQFAGQDLRVRGAVTYTNAAAASSLAAFGDYEAWGAGVELEHDGWTGGARWLSSNNAWQAGDGDYEAWEVGLVKDVEGWRFGVEGGWASDGLLDVEGASWLVGVSHDISENLELGVAWSAAEADIPVTSGISTGHRNASNDGLLVEFTVRN
;
A
#
# COMPACT_ATOMS: atom_id res chain seq x y z
N MET A 1 -18.93 24.78 24.77
CA MET A 1 -17.93 25.04 23.74
C MET A 1 -18.11 23.98 22.66
N ARG A 2 -18.49 24.35 21.45
CA ARG A 2 -18.59 23.40 20.34
C ARG A 2 -17.17 23.25 19.79
N GLY A 3 -16.54 22.07 20.03
CA GLY A 3 -15.27 21.72 19.39
C GLY A 3 -15.45 21.68 17.86
N PRO A 4 -14.42 21.96 17.07
CA PRO A 4 -14.50 21.82 15.62
C PRO A 4 -14.82 20.37 15.29
N ILE A 5 -15.84 20.15 14.46
CA ILE A 5 -16.17 18.83 13.91
C ILE A 5 -14.95 18.40 13.10
N SER A 6 -14.35 17.27 13.46
CA SER A 6 -13.18 16.74 12.77
C SER A 6 -13.50 16.57 11.28
N PRO A 7 -12.66 17.04 10.36
CA PRO A 7 -12.88 16.88 8.91
C PRO A 7 -13.05 15.40 8.50
N THR A 8 -12.47 14.48 9.26
CA THR A 8 -12.62 13.02 9.05
C THR A 8 -14.07 12.56 9.19
N LEU A 9 -14.81 13.06 10.19
CA LEU A 9 -16.21 12.75 10.38
C LEU A 9 -17.10 13.32 9.26
N THR A 10 -16.73 14.48 8.73
CA THR A 10 -17.48 15.14 7.64
C THR A 10 -17.30 14.39 6.32
N ILE A 11 -16.14 13.82 6.05
CA ILE A 11 -15.85 13.06 4.82
C ILE A 11 -16.47 11.66 4.87
N ALA A 12 -16.43 10.99 6.03
CA ALA A 12 -17.17 9.74 6.23
C ALA A 12 -18.69 9.95 6.04
N ALA A 13 -19.23 11.07 6.52
CA ALA A 13 -20.64 11.42 6.32
C ALA A 13 -20.96 11.75 4.84
N LEU A 14 -20.02 12.31 4.07
CA LEU A 14 -20.16 12.57 2.64
C LEU A 14 -20.10 11.26 1.83
N ALA A 15 -19.21 10.34 2.16
CA ALA A 15 -19.14 9.01 1.55
C ALA A 15 -20.40 8.19 1.84
N LEU A 16 -20.92 8.25 3.08
CA LEU A 16 -22.20 7.64 3.46
C LEU A 16 -23.42 8.27 2.74
N GLY A 17 -23.38 9.57 2.49
CA GLY A 17 -24.44 10.29 1.77
C GLY A 17 -24.45 10.01 0.26
N ALA A 18 -23.31 9.60 -0.31
CA ALA A 18 -23.20 9.19 -1.71
C ALA A 18 -23.53 7.69 -1.92
N ALA A 19 -23.60 6.90 -0.84
CA ALA A 19 -24.00 5.50 -0.86
C ALA A 19 -25.49 5.39 -1.16
N GLY A 20 -25.83 5.36 -2.43
CA GLY A 20 -27.15 4.89 -2.89
C GLY A 20 -27.26 3.37 -2.67
N PRO A 21 -28.47 2.79 -2.77
CA PRO A 21 -28.64 1.35 -2.62
C PRO A 21 -27.76 0.61 -3.64
N ALA A 22 -27.02 -0.37 -3.15
CA ALA A 22 -26.15 -1.23 -3.97
C ALA A 22 -26.95 -1.79 -5.14
N SER A 23 -26.65 -1.36 -6.35
CA SER A 23 -27.24 -1.93 -7.55
C SER A 23 -26.43 -3.17 -7.92
N ALA A 24 -27.01 -4.32 -7.70
CA ALA A 24 -26.51 -5.58 -8.22
C ALA A 24 -26.44 -5.53 -9.74
N GLN A 25 -25.33 -6.01 -10.31
CA GLN A 25 -25.04 -6.23 -11.73
C GLN A 25 -25.08 -4.99 -12.62
N SER A 26 -23.91 -4.62 -13.11
CA SER A 26 -23.78 -3.56 -14.10
C SER A 26 -24.53 -3.93 -15.37
N ALA A 27 -25.55 -3.15 -15.71
CA ALA A 27 -26.02 -3.13 -17.07
C ALA A 27 -24.92 -2.52 -17.97
N ASP A 28 -24.66 -3.14 -19.10
CA ASP A 28 -23.75 -2.64 -20.12
C ASP A 28 -24.15 -1.19 -20.49
N GLY A 29 -23.19 -0.28 -20.49
CA GLY A 29 -23.41 1.14 -20.79
C GLY A 29 -23.87 2.02 -19.63
N GLU A 30 -24.02 1.53 -18.40
CA GLU A 30 -24.36 2.34 -17.23
C GLU A 30 -23.14 2.71 -16.39
N TRP A 31 -23.19 3.92 -15.82
CA TRP A 31 -22.20 4.35 -14.83
C TRP A 31 -22.44 3.67 -13.49
N GLN A 32 -21.40 3.09 -12.95
CA GLN A 32 -21.36 2.51 -11.62
C GLN A 32 -20.54 3.37 -10.71
N THR A 33 -21.01 3.55 -9.49
CA THR A 33 -20.27 4.25 -8.45
C THR A 33 -20.10 3.31 -7.28
N LYS A 34 -18.84 3.15 -6.83
CA LYS A 34 -18.51 2.48 -5.57
C LYS A 34 -17.93 3.50 -4.62
N ALA A 35 -18.28 3.39 -3.36
CA ALA A 35 -17.70 4.19 -2.30
C ALA A 35 -17.31 3.28 -1.13
N GLU A 36 -16.15 3.53 -0.56
CA GLU A 36 -15.67 2.89 0.65
C GLU A 36 -15.22 3.96 1.63
N ALA A 37 -15.57 3.81 2.89
CA ALA A 37 -15.04 4.63 3.96
C ALA A 37 -14.60 3.73 5.10
N VAL A 38 -13.38 3.95 5.58
CA VAL A 38 -12.77 3.21 6.69
C VAL A 38 -12.38 4.19 7.79
N LEU A 39 -12.73 3.87 9.02
CA LEU A 39 -12.34 4.60 10.21
C LEU A 39 -11.63 3.63 11.16
N VAL A 40 -10.42 3.98 11.57
CA VAL A 40 -9.64 3.23 12.54
C VAL A 40 -9.48 4.06 13.81
N ALA A 41 -9.92 3.52 14.93
CA ALA A 41 -9.64 4.05 16.25
C ALA A 41 -8.75 3.07 17.01
N GLY A 42 -7.76 3.57 17.73
CA GLY A 42 -6.83 2.73 18.47
C GLY A 42 -6.31 3.40 19.73
N ALA A 43 -6.00 2.57 20.72
CA ALA A 43 -5.21 2.93 21.88
C ALA A 43 -3.86 2.22 21.74
N ILE A 44 -2.85 2.95 21.35
CA ILE A 44 -1.49 2.44 21.09
C ILE A 44 -0.59 2.85 22.26
N ASP A 45 0.11 1.89 22.84
CA ASP A 45 1.08 2.18 23.88
C ASP A 45 2.29 2.88 23.28
N GLU A 46 2.67 4.01 23.88
CA GLU A 46 3.82 4.82 23.47
C GLU A 46 5.10 4.15 23.99
N GLY A 47 5.57 3.14 23.26
CA GLY A 47 6.84 2.49 23.61
C GLY A 47 8.05 3.38 23.36
N ASP A 48 7.97 4.35 22.44
CA ASP A 48 9.11 5.15 22.02
C ASP A 48 8.75 6.58 21.58
N PRO A 49 9.46 7.62 22.05
CA PRO A 49 9.25 9.01 21.62
C PRO A 49 9.62 9.29 20.16
N ILE A 50 10.28 8.37 19.44
CA ILE A 50 10.58 8.50 18.01
C ILE A 50 9.31 8.34 17.17
N ALA A 51 8.44 7.45 17.57
CA ALA A 51 7.15 7.23 16.93
C ALA A 51 6.04 7.42 17.98
N PRO A 52 5.73 8.67 18.32
CA PRO A 52 4.67 8.92 19.29
C PRO A 52 3.36 8.35 18.73
N ALA A 53 2.82 7.44 19.49
CA ALA A 53 1.52 6.83 19.25
C ALA A 53 0.49 7.43 20.24
N GLY A 54 -0.26 6.65 20.94
CA GLY A 54 -1.31 7.08 21.84
C GLY A 54 -2.68 6.83 21.24
N ASP A 55 -3.68 7.61 21.64
CA ASP A 55 -5.02 7.49 21.06
C ASP A 55 -5.02 8.00 19.62
N VAL A 56 -5.22 7.10 18.65
CA VAL A 56 -5.25 7.42 17.23
C VAL A 56 -6.67 7.38 16.69
N LEU A 57 -6.95 8.30 15.76
CA LEU A 57 -8.15 8.28 14.94
C LEU A 57 -7.73 8.56 13.49
N LEU A 58 -7.72 7.51 12.68
CA LEU A 58 -7.31 7.52 11.29
C LEU A 58 -8.52 7.27 10.40
N GLY A 59 -8.43 7.63 9.13
CA GLY A 59 -9.54 7.40 8.22
C GLY A 59 -9.15 7.48 6.75
N SER A 60 -9.83 6.69 5.94
CA SER A 60 -9.71 6.68 4.48
C SER A 60 -11.10 6.70 3.86
N ALA A 61 -11.26 7.39 2.76
CA ALA A 61 -12.48 7.35 1.96
C ALA A 61 -12.11 7.32 0.48
N MET A 62 -12.66 6.36 -0.25
CA MET A 62 -12.45 6.17 -1.68
C MET A 62 -13.78 6.26 -2.43
N VAL A 63 -13.76 6.89 -3.58
CA VAL A 63 -14.85 6.86 -4.55
C VAL A 63 -14.29 6.39 -5.88
N GLU A 64 -14.95 5.40 -6.46
CA GLU A 64 -14.68 4.85 -7.78
C GLU A 64 -15.90 5.04 -8.67
N VAL A 65 -15.68 5.47 -9.90
CA VAL A 65 -16.71 5.58 -10.94
C VAL A 65 -16.22 4.82 -12.15
N ALA A 66 -17.00 3.86 -12.61
CA ALA A 66 -16.65 3.01 -13.73
C ALA A 66 -17.82 2.91 -14.73
N ARG A 67 -17.50 2.64 -15.99
CA ARG A 67 -18.45 2.30 -17.04
C ARG A 67 -17.80 1.34 -18.02
N SER A 68 -18.60 0.43 -18.58
CA SER A 68 -18.18 -0.42 -19.69
C SER A 68 -19.26 -0.49 -20.75
N ASP A 69 -18.87 -0.40 -22.03
CA ASP A 69 -19.73 -0.51 -23.19
C ASP A 69 -19.22 -1.68 -24.07
N THR A 70 -20.04 -2.71 -24.23
CA THR A 70 -19.69 -3.88 -25.07
C THR A 70 -20.33 -3.73 -26.44
N PHE A 71 -19.51 -3.80 -27.48
CA PHE A 71 -19.91 -3.69 -28.86
C PHE A 71 -20.35 -5.05 -29.44
N GLU A 72 -21.12 -5.04 -30.52
CA GLU A 72 -21.58 -6.25 -31.21
C GLU A 72 -20.48 -7.18 -31.69
N ASN A 73 -19.28 -6.64 -31.93
CA ASN A 73 -18.08 -7.39 -32.31
C ASN A 73 -17.35 -8.04 -31.13
N GLY A 74 -17.90 -7.94 -29.91
CA GLY A 74 -17.32 -8.51 -28.70
C GLY A 74 -16.17 -7.71 -28.08
N LEU A 75 -15.90 -6.51 -28.56
CA LEU A 75 -14.98 -5.59 -27.88
C LEU A 75 -15.69 -4.85 -26.76
N THR A 76 -15.00 -4.64 -25.64
CA THR A 76 -15.51 -3.87 -24.49
C THR A 76 -14.61 -2.66 -24.27
N LEU A 77 -15.20 -1.46 -24.30
CA LEU A 77 -14.55 -0.20 -23.92
C LEU A 77 -14.89 0.11 -22.47
N GLY A 78 -13.88 0.27 -21.64
CA GLY A 78 -14.02 0.58 -20.22
C GLY A 78 -13.50 1.98 -19.88
N TRP A 79 -14.09 2.59 -18.85
CA TRP A 79 -13.68 3.85 -18.25
C TRP A 79 -13.61 3.66 -16.74
N LEU A 80 -12.55 4.15 -16.13
CA LEU A 80 -12.34 4.09 -14.68
C LEU A 80 -11.84 5.44 -14.17
N GLY A 81 -12.46 5.93 -13.10
CA GLY A 81 -11.98 7.05 -12.31
C GLY A 81 -12.07 6.72 -10.84
N ALA A 82 -11.00 6.96 -10.07
CA ALA A 82 -10.99 6.75 -8.63
C ALA A 82 -10.17 7.80 -7.93
N ALA A 83 -10.65 8.26 -6.78
CA ALA A 83 -9.94 9.17 -5.89
C ALA A 83 -10.09 8.71 -4.45
N ARG A 84 -9.02 8.88 -3.67
CA ARG A 84 -8.96 8.53 -2.26
C ARG A 84 -8.58 9.76 -1.45
N PHE A 85 -9.33 10.00 -0.41
CA PHE A 85 -8.91 10.82 0.72
C PHE A 85 -8.38 9.90 1.81
N GLU A 86 -7.28 10.32 2.43
CA GLU A 86 -6.71 9.60 3.56
C GLU A 86 -6.23 10.57 4.63
N ARG A 87 -6.44 10.18 5.88
CA ARG A 87 -5.84 10.78 7.06
C ARG A 87 -5.19 9.69 7.88
N ASP A 88 -3.87 9.67 7.89
CA ASP A 88 -3.07 8.71 8.62
C ASP A 88 -2.22 9.38 9.70
N ALA A 89 -1.46 8.59 10.45
CA ALA A 89 -0.54 9.11 11.45
C ALA A 89 0.51 10.02 10.80
N ALA A 90 0.68 11.23 11.32
CA ALA A 90 1.63 12.21 10.78
C ALA A 90 3.10 11.75 10.86
N SER A 91 3.38 10.73 11.66
CA SER A 91 4.69 10.14 11.85
C SER A 91 4.89 8.81 11.10
N ARG A 92 3.92 8.40 10.28
CA ARG A 92 3.99 7.18 9.49
C ARG A 92 5.29 7.12 8.68
N PRO A 93 6.20 6.16 8.95
CA PRO A 93 7.47 6.10 8.27
C PRO A 93 7.37 5.47 6.87
N ALA A 94 6.77 4.31 6.74
CA ALA A 94 6.59 3.64 5.47
C ALA A 94 5.53 4.35 4.64
N PHE A 95 5.71 4.77 3.45
CA PHE A 95 4.73 5.45 2.60
C PHE A 95 4.69 6.99 2.66
N ALA A 96 5.79 7.65 2.62
CA ALA A 96 5.94 9.11 2.66
C ALA A 96 6.32 9.67 4.04
N GLY A 97 6.90 8.82 4.87
CA GLY A 97 7.37 9.22 6.18
C GLY A 97 8.88 9.28 6.28
N SER A 98 9.32 9.87 7.36
CA SER A 98 10.71 9.82 7.77
C SER A 98 10.75 9.41 9.23
N PHE A 99 11.63 8.48 9.58
CA PHE A 99 12.04 8.28 10.96
C PHE A 99 12.82 9.50 11.49
N ALA A 100 12.52 10.71 11.01
CA ALA A 100 13.23 11.90 11.37
C ALA A 100 13.28 12.05 12.87
N VAL A 101 14.36 11.59 13.40
CA VAL A 101 14.73 11.71 14.81
C VAL A 101 15.21 13.12 15.11
N CYS A 102 15.26 13.98 14.09
CA CYS A 102 15.83 15.29 14.18
C CYS A 102 14.76 16.39 14.16
N PRO A 103 14.41 16.95 15.32
CA PRO A 103 13.72 18.24 15.31
C PRO A 103 14.61 19.28 14.60
N ALA A 104 14.05 20.14 13.78
CA ALA A 104 14.72 21.14 12.97
C ALA A 104 15.68 22.11 13.72
N ALA A 105 15.81 21.98 15.03
CA ALA A 105 16.61 22.82 15.90
C ALA A 105 17.77 22.10 16.63
N VAL A 106 17.98 20.80 16.40
CA VAL A 106 19.03 20.06 17.12
C VAL A 106 20.30 20.03 16.28
N ALA A 107 21.31 20.75 16.70
CA ALA A 107 22.67 20.68 16.14
C ALA A 107 23.19 19.24 16.30
N GLY A 108 23.62 18.62 15.21
CA GLY A 108 24.16 17.25 15.21
C GLY A 108 23.26 16.19 14.56
N CYS A 109 22.15 16.58 13.99
CA CYS A 109 21.36 15.71 13.11
C CYS A 109 22.15 15.26 11.88
N PRO A 110 22.01 14.00 11.40
CA PRO A 110 22.72 13.51 10.22
C PRO A 110 22.53 14.38 8.98
N SER A 111 21.39 15.05 8.86
CA SER A 111 21.08 16.01 7.81
C SER A 111 21.85 17.34 7.90
N ALA A 112 22.60 17.61 8.98
CA ALA A 112 23.31 18.88 9.17
C ALA A 112 24.51 19.08 8.22
N GLY A 113 24.80 18.14 7.34
CA GLY A 113 25.91 18.23 6.38
C GLY A 113 25.76 17.39 5.11
N GLY A 114 24.65 16.68 4.91
CA GLY A 114 24.42 15.82 3.74
C GLY A 114 22.95 15.61 3.44
N LEU A 115 22.66 15.08 2.24
CA LEU A 115 21.34 14.64 1.85
C LEU A 115 21.16 13.18 2.30
N SER A 116 20.07 12.88 2.99
CA SER A 116 19.68 11.51 3.32
C SER A 116 18.87 10.93 2.16
N PRO A 117 19.15 9.68 1.72
CA PRO A 117 18.40 9.05 0.66
C PRO A 117 16.96 8.74 1.10
N VAL A 118 16.05 8.77 0.13
CA VAL A 118 14.70 8.19 0.24
C VAL A 118 14.72 6.87 -0.52
N ALA A 119 14.29 5.79 0.12
CA ALA A 119 14.26 4.47 -0.49
C ALA A 119 13.11 4.36 -1.50
N PRO A 120 13.38 4.10 -2.79
CA PRO A 120 12.34 4.05 -3.82
C PRO A 120 11.28 2.98 -3.57
N SER A 121 11.65 1.85 -2.95
CA SER A 121 10.71 0.74 -2.70
C SER A 121 9.69 1.03 -1.61
N THR A 122 9.99 1.91 -0.67
CA THR A 122 9.16 2.15 0.51
C THR A 122 8.74 3.61 0.71
N GLY A 123 9.42 4.55 0.05
CA GLY A 123 9.29 5.97 0.36
C GLY A 123 9.84 6.36 1.73
N LEU A 124 10.53 5.44 2.40
CA LEU A 124 11.15 5.67 3.70
C LEU A 124 12.40 6.56 3.61
N SER A 125 12.67 7.29 4.67
CA SER A 125 13.93 7.99 4.87
C SER A 125 14.34 8.00 6.34
N VAL A 126 15.66 8.09 6.58
CA VAL A 126 16.23 8.27 7.91
C VAL A 126 16.93 9.62 7.93
N GLY A 127 16.39 10.59 8.65
CA GLY A 127 16.90 11.96 8.66
C GLY A 127 15.99 12.91 7.88
N GLY A 128 16.44 14.15 7.68
CA GLY A 128 15.59 15.20 7.11
C GLY A 128 14.53 15.74 8.10
N VAL A 129 13.60 16.51 7.60
CA VAL A 129 12.51 17.08 8.41
C VAL A 129 11.24 16.28 8.16
N ARG A 130 10.61 15.81 9.23
CA ARG A 130 9.32 15.11 9.14
C ARG A 130 8.30 15.93 8.35
N ARG A 131 7.55 15.28 7.48
CA ARG A 131 6.35 15.84 6.91
C ARG A 131 5.33 16.05 8.05
N ASN A 132 4.83 17.26 8.21
CA ASN A 132 3.80 17.59 9.21
C ASN A 132 2.39 17.53 8.60
N GLU A 133 2.19 16.61 7.70
CA GLU A 133 0.98 16.42 6.93
C GLU A 133 0.34 15.10 7.36
N ASN A 134 -0.91 15.14 7.81
CA ASN A 134 -1.62 13.98 8.29
C ASN A 134 -2.88 13.65 7.47
N GLY A 135 -3.07 14.29 6.33
CA GLY A 135 -4.19 14.00 5.43
C GLY A 135 -4.00 14.62 4.06
N PHE A 136 -4.45 13.92 3.03
CA PHE A 136 -4.37 14.36 1.64
C PHE A 136 -5.40 13.64 0.75
N VAL A 137 -5.51 14.09 -0.48
CA VAL A 137 -6.31 13.46 -1.54
C VAL A 137 -5.38 13.01 -2.64
N ALA A 138 -5.54 11.76 -3.10
CA ALA A 138 -4.82 11.20 -4.23
C ALA A 138 -5.77 10.77 -5.34
N LEU A 139 -5.34 10.92 -6.59
CA LEU A 139 -5.97 10.29 -7.75
C LEU A 139 -5.45 8.85 -7.84
N GLU A 140 -6.34 7.87 -7.65
CA GLU A 140 -5.99 6.44 -7.69
C GLU A 140 -6.16 5.84 -9.09
N ALA A 141 -7.09 6.33 -9.89
CA ALA A 141 -7.27 5.93 -11.28
C ALA A 141 -7.94 7.00 -12.13
N ALA A 142 -7.52 7.12 -13.38
CA ALA A 142 -8.19 7.86 -14.46
C ALA A 142 -7.77 7.22 -15.79
N SER A 143 -8.43 6.14 -16.19
CA SER A 143 -7.98 5.31 -17.31
C SER A 143 -9.09 4.88 -18.23
N VAL A 144 -8.70 4.47 -19.45
CA VAL A 144 -9.55 3.87 -20.47
C VAL A 144 -8.98 2.50 -20.80
N SER A 145 -9.85 1.50 -20.92
CA SER A 145 -9.47 0.16 -21.32
C SER A 145 -10.21 -0.28 -22.58
N LEU A 146 -9.55 -1.12 -23.37
CA LEU A 146 -10.16 -1.85 -24.48
C LEU A 146 -9.84 -3.33 -24.30
N ALA A 147 -10.90 -4.14 -24.17
CA ALA A 147 -10.79 -5.57 -23.98
C ALA A 147 -11.43 -6.35 -25.11
N GLY A 148 -10.92 -7.55 -25.38
CA GLY A 148 -11.41 -8.45 -26.40
C GLY A 148 -10.82 -9.86 -26.27
N PRO A 149 -11.03 -10.74 -27.27
CA PRO A 149 -10.46 -12.10 -27.25
C PRO A 149 -8.92 -12.14 -27.14
N TRP A 150 -8.27 -11.06 -27.51
CA TRP A 150 -6.81 -10.90 -27.45
C TRP A 150 -6.31 -10.45 -26.09
N GLY A 151 -7.16 -10.04 -25.17
CA GLY A 151 -6.81 -9.51 -23.86
C GLY A 151 -7.36 -8.11 -23.64
N GLU A 152 -6.67 -7.33 -22.79
CA GLU A 152 -7.08 -6.01 -22.35
C GLU A 152 -5.88 -5.04 -22.48
N GLY A 153 -6.07 -3.95 -23.19
CA GLY A 153 -5.16 -2.80 -23.18
C GLY A 153 -5.73 -1.70 -22.31
N VAL A 154 -4.90 -1.07 -21.49
CA VAL A 154 -5.28 0.04 -20.60
C VAL A 154 -4.35 1.22 -20.85
N LEU A 155 -4.90 2.41 -20.91
CA LEU A 155 -4.16 3.65 -21.11
C LEU A 155 -4.68 4.73 -20.14
N GLY A 156 -3.77 5.41 -19.47
CA GLY A 156 -4.10 6.50 -18.55
C GLY A 156 -3.42 6.33 -17.20
N TRP A 157 -4.01 6.94 -16.19
CA TRP A 157 -3.57 6.90 -14.80
C TRP A 157 -4.14 5.65 -14.12
N ASP A 158 -3.26 4.69 -13.76
CA ASP A 158 -3.69 3.40 -13.20
C ASP A 158 -2.52 2.70 -12.49
N ALA A 159 -2.80 1.60 -11.80
CA ALA A 159 -1.78 0.69 -11.28
C ALA A 159 -1.09 -0.09 -12.39
N GLY A 160 0.18 -0.42 -12.22
CA GLY A 160 0.97 -1.19 -13.17
C GLY A 160 0.66 -2.68 -13.20
N ALA A 161 1.23 -3.39 -14.16
CA ALA A 161 0.98 -4.82 -14.36
C ALA A 161 1.43 -5.66 -13.15
N ALA A 162 2.53 -5.30 -12.50
CA ALA A 162 3.02 -5.96 -11.30
C ALA A 162 2.00 -5.89 -10.16
N ALA A 163 1.47 -4.70 -9.88
CA ALA A 163 0.49 -4.50 -8.82
C ALA A 163 -0.90 -5.11 -9.16
N ARG A 164 -1.31 -5.10 -10.44
CA ARG A 164 -2.62 -5.62 -10.90
C ARG A 164 -2.71 -7.14 -10.90
N LEU A 165 -1.61 -7.84 -11.11
CA LEU A 165 -1.56 -9.30 -11.18
C LEU A 165 -0.99 -9.96 -9.91
N ASP A 166 -0.67 -9.18 -8.89
CA ASP A 166 -0.10 -9.64 -7.63
C ASP A 166 -1.03 -10.61 -6.87
N ALA A 167 -0.42 -11.50 -6.08
CA ALA A 167 -1.11 -12.36 -5.12
C ALA A 167 -0.77 -11.88 -3.71
N ARG A 168 -1.80 -11.67 -2.87
CA ARG A 168 -1.66 -11.03 -1.56
C ARG A 168 -1.74 -12.04 -0.43
N ALA A 169 -1.05 -11.78 0.66
CA ALA A 169 -1.37 -12.38 1.94
C ALA A 169 -2.71 -11.80 2.44
N PRO A 170 -3.61 -12.65 3.01
CA PRO A 170 -4.90 -12.18 3.49
C PRO A 170 -4.77 -11.37 4.76
N SER A 171 -5.65 -10.38 4.94
CA SER A 171 -5.77 -9.58 6.15
C SER A 171 -7.19 -9.67 6.72
N VAL A 172 -7.31 -9.58 8.05
CA VAL A 172 -8.59 -9.56 8.76
C VAL A 172 -9.21 -8.17 8.79
N LEU A 173 -8.41 -7.12 8.70
CA LEU A 173 -8.84 -5.73 8.60
C LEU A 173 -8.72 -5.23 7.15
N THR A 174 -9.49 -4.20 6.81
CA THR A 174 -9.53 -3.66 5.45
C THR A 174 -8.34 -2.75 5.15
N ARG A 175 -7.97 -1.88 6.10
CA ARG A 175 -6.91 -0.88 5.91
C ARG A 175 -5.78 -0.93 6.93
N ALA A 176 -6.05 -1.36 8.17
CA ALA A 176 -5.06 -1.40 9.24
C ALA A 176 -4.42 -2.79 9.37
N SER A 177 -3.85 -3.31 8.29
CA SER A 177 -3.14 -4.59 8.30
C SER A 177 -1.75 -4.48 8.93
N ALA A 178 -1.16 -5.60 9.32
CA ALA A 178 0.21 -5.64 9.86
C ALA A 178 1.27 -5.31 8.81
N TYR A 179 0.98 -5.52 7.54
CA TYR A 179 1.89 -5.32 6.41
C TYR A 179 1.24 -4.49 5.32
N SER A 180 2.04 -3.69 4.62
CA SER A 180 1.55 -2.76 3.59
C SER A 180 0.26 -2.03 4.02
N PRO A 181 0.21 -1.49 5.26
CA PRO A 181 -1.02 -0.93 5.80
C PRO A 181 -1.43 0.30 5.00
N GLY A 182 -2.70 0.38 4.66
CA GLY A 182 -3.28 1.60 4.12
C GLY A 182 -3.44 2.68 5.20
N LEU A 183 -3.67 2.28 6.46
CA LEU A 183 -3.63 3.13 7.64
C LEU A 183 -2.73 2.46 8.67
N ASP A 184 -1.71 3.16 9.16
CA ASP A 184 -0.74 2.63 10.13
C ASP A 184 -0.92 3.22 11.54
N PRO A 185 -1.73 2.61 12.39
CA PRO A 185 -1.94 3.10 13.76
C PRO A 185 -0.68 3.04 14.63
N THR A 186 0.23 2.11 14.34
CA THR A 186 1.48 1.97 15.08
C THR A 186 2.51 3.04 14.71
N ALA A 187 2.39 3.63 13.51
CA ALA A 187 3.34 4.57 12.94
C ALA A 187 4.78 4.03 12.82
N LEU A 188 4.97 2.70 12.83
CA LEU A 188 6.26 2.03 12.75
C LEU A 188 6.35 0.94 11.67
N SER A 189 5.26 0.59 10.99
CA SER A 189 5.28 -0.46 9.98
C SER A 189 6.16 -0.07 8.79
N ILE A 190 7.20 -0.86 8.54
CA ILE A 190 8.09 -0.74 7.39
C ILE A 190 7.92 -1.88 6.39
N VAL A 191 7.07 -2.84 6.71
CA VAL A 191 6.86 -4.04 5.89
C VAL A 191 6.01 -3.69 4.69
N ARG A 192 6.59 -3.82 3.49
CA ARG A 192 5.93 -3.58 2.21
C ARG A 192 6.43 -4.58 1.18
N ALA A 193 5.72 -5.67 0.97
CA ALA A 193 6.11 -6.70 0.00
C ALA A 193 5.35 -6.58 -1.35
N ARG A 194 4.76 -5.43 -1.64
CA ARG A 194 4.08 -5.17 -2.90
C ARG A 194 5.02 -4.54 -3.92
N ASN A 195 5.11 -5.14 -5.10
CA ASN A 195 5.88 -4.57 -6.21
C ASN A 195 5.03 -3.54 -6.96
N ASP A 196 5.03 -2.30 -6.50
CA ASP A 196 4.20 -1.22 -7.01
C ASP A 196 4.87 0.16 -7.01
N VAL A 197 6.19 0.19 -7.25
CA VAL A 197 6.97 1.43 -7.29
C VAL A 197 6.40 2.50 -8.23
N THR A 198 5.66 2.07 -9.26
CA THR A 198 5.01 3.01 -10.18
C THR A 198 3.74 3.63 -9.61
N GLY A 199 3.13 3.04 -8.59
CA GLY A 199 1.86 3.50 -8.04
C GLY A 199 0.78 3.76 -9.11
N PRO A 200 -0.24 4.55 -8.79
CA PRO A 200 -1.11 5.15 -9.78
C PRO A 200 -0.36 6.27 -10.52
N SER A 201 -0.05 6.06 -11.77
CA SER A 201 0.66 7.00 -12.64
C SER A 201 0.24 6.82 -14.11
N ALA A 202 0.60 7.79 -14.96
CA ALA A 202 0.32 7.72 -16.39
C ALA A 202 1.09 6.55 -17.03
N LYS A 203 0.38 5.60 -17.62
CA LYS A 203 0.97 4.39 -18.19
C LYS A 203 0.16 3.76 -19.31
N ALA A 204 0.81 2.86 -20.02
CA ALA A 204 0.18 1.93 -20.93
C ALA A 204 0.38 0.51 -20.40
N SER A 205 -0.68 -0.28 -20.31
CA SER A 205 -0.64 -1.64 -19.83
C SER A 205 -1.34 -2.60 -20.79
N TYR A 206 -0.85 -3.82 -20.85
CA TYR A 206 -1.50 -4.92 -21.53
C TYR A 206 -1.60 -6.14 -20.62
N LEU A 207 -2.77 -6.77 -20.61
CA LEU A 207 -3.04 -7.99 -19.87
C LEU A 207 -3.58 -9.04 -20.82
N SER A 208 -2.92 -10.19 -20.94
CA SER A 208 -3.34 -11.29 -21.80
C SER A 208 -4.70 -11.86 -21.38
N PRO A 209 -5.40 -12.58 -22.26
CA PRO A 209 -6.47 -13.48 -21.84
C PRO A 209 -5.94 -14.50 -20.84
N ARG A 210 -6.81 -15.01 -19.99
CA ARG A 210 -6.46 -16.10 -19.07
C ARG A 210 -6.49 -17.44 -19.78
N TRP A 211 -5.38 -18.14 -19.80
CA TRP A 211 -5.25 -19.46 -20.42
C TRP A 211 -4.86 -20.52 -19.37
N LEU A 212 -5.71 -21.51 -19.17
CA LEU A 212 -5.53 -22.56 -18.14
C LEU A 212 -5.24 -22.03 -16.71
N GLY A 213 -5.74 -20.85 -16.40
CA GLY A 213 -5.48 -20.17 -15.13
C GLY A 213 -4.34 -19.16 -15.18
N LEU A 214 -3.46 -19.21 -16.17
CA LEU A 214 -2.34 -18.28 -16.34
C LEU A 214 -2.79 -16.98 -17.03
N ARG A 215 -2.26 -15.86 -16.58
CA ARG A 215 -2.37 -14.53 -17.21
C ARG A 215 -1.02 -13.83 -17.16
N VAL A 216 -0.65 -13.18 -18.23
CA VAL A 216 0.57 -12.36 -18.32
C VAL A 216 0.17 -10.90 -18.43
N GLY A 217 0.93 -10.03 -17.80
CA GLY A 217 0.78 -8.58 -17.90
C GLY A 217 2.11 -7.90 -18.15
N VAL A 218 2.05 -6.77 -18.84
CA VAL A 218 3.17 -5.85 -19.03
C VAL A 218 2.65 -4.43 -18.95
N SER A 219 3.42 -3.52 -18.36
CA SER A 219 3.14 -2.08 -18.40
C SER A 219 4.42 -1.27 -18.59
N TYR A 220 4.23 -0.09 -19.17
CA TYR A 220 5.26 0.94 -19.32
C TYR A 220 4.75 2.23 -18.69
N THR A 221 5.56 2.80 -17.81
CA THR A 221 5.32 4.06 -17.11
C THR A 221 6.47 5.00 -17.44
N PRO A 222 6.22 6.13 -18.15
CA PRO A 222 7.28 7.06 -18.50
C PRO A 222 7.94 7.70 -17.28
N GLU A 223 7.15 8.02 -16.26
CA GLU A 223 7.58 8.70 -15.04
C GLU A 223 6.71 8.23 -13.86
N ALA A 224 7.34 7.82 -12.78
CA ALA A 224 6.70 7.19 -11.62
C ALA A 224 6.96 7.95 -10.31
N ASN A 225 6.94 9.28 -10.38
CA ASN A 225 7.24 10.15 -9.23
C ASN A 225 5.98 10.70 -8.55
N GLU A 226 4.83 10.16 -8.87
CA GLU A 226 3.56 10.67 -8.38
C GLU A 226 3.17 9.99 -7.06
N ARG A 227 2.63 10.81 -6.17
CA ARG A 227 2.17 10.37 -4.86
C ARG A 227 0.81 9.68 -4.94
N SER A 228 0.73 8.45 -4.44
CA SER A 228 -0.53 7.79 -4.11
C SER A 228 -0.92 8.01 -2.64
N ALA A 229 -2.08 7.49 -2.23
CA ALA A 229 -2.49 7.53 -0.83
C ALA A 229 -1.53 6.77 0.09
N ASP A 230 -1.03 5.63 -0.37
CA ASP A 230 -0.20 4.73 0.45
C ASP A 230 1.30 4.87 0.16
N PHE A 231 1.71 5.69 -0.81
CA PHE A 231 3.10 5.72 -1.26
C PHE A 231 3.48 7.03 -1.96
N ASP A 232 4.68 7.52 -1.70
CA ASP A 232 5.27 8.70 -2.33
C ASP A 232 6.74 8.41 -2.67
N PRO A 233 7.04 7.94 -3.90
CA PRO A 233 8.39 7.58 -4.29
C PRO A 233 9.30 8.82 -4.45
N ASP A 234 8.73 9.99 -4.71
CA ASP A 234 9.45 11.28 -4.80
C ASP A 234 9.25 12.13 -3.54
N PHE A 235 9.36 11.51 -2.37
CA PHE A 235 9.28 12.26 -1.12
C PHE A 235 10.44 13.25 -1.01
N SER A 236 10.20 14.49 -1.33
CA SER A 236 11.19 15.56 -1.25
C SER A 236 10.98 16.43 -0.02
N GLY A 237 12.06 16.82 0.61
CA GLY A 237 12.07 17.70 1.77
C GLY A 237 13.47 18.23 2.08
N PRO A 238 13.59 19.20 3.00
CA PRO A 238 14.91 19.70 3.40
C PRO A 238 15.80 18.57 3.95
N GLY A 239 16.96 18.38 3.32
CA GLY A 239 17.93 17.36 3.71
C GLY A 239 17.62 15.95 3.17
N LEU A 240 16.66 15.80 2.26
CA LEU A 240 16.33 14.53 1.59
C LEU A 240 16.72 14.56 0.11
N ALA A 241 17.06 13.39 -0.42
CA ALA A 241 17.26 13.16 -1.85
C ALA A 241 16.50 11.88 -2.26
N SER A 242 15.46 12.04 -3.04
CA SER A 242 14.78 10.96 -3.73
C SER A 242 15.37 10.72 -5.11
N ALA A 243 15.12 9.55 -5.67
CA ALA A 243 15.39 9.23 -7.05
C ALA A 243 14.14 9.49 -7.89
N GLN A 244 14.28 10.18 -9.00
CA GLN A 244 13.26 10.22 -10.05
C GLN A 244 13.27 8.89 -10.77
N ILE A 245 12.15 8.18 -10.74
CA ILE A 245 11.99 6.85 -11.35
C ILE A 245 11.33 7.03 -12.72
N GLU A 246 12.06 6.70 -13.77
CA GLU A 246 11.67 6.94 -15.15
C GLU A 246 11.81 5.67 -16.00
N ASP A 247 11.12 5.66 -17.16
CA ASP A 247 11.20 4.56 -18.15
C ASP A 247 10.90 3.19 -17.52
N VAL A 248 9.90 3.10 -16.66
CA VAL A 248 9.62 1.89 -15.89
C VAL A 248 8.91 0.84 -16.73
N TRP A 249 9.50 -0.34 -16.77
CA TRP A 249 8.89 -1.55 -17.32
C TRP A 249 8.52 -2.50 -16.20
N GLU A 250 7.26 -2.94 -16.20
CA GLU A 250 6.77 -3.97 -15.29
C GLU A 250 6.31 -5.18 -16.09
N GLY A 251 6.62 -6.35 -15.58
CA GLY A 251 6.13 -7.64 -16.08
C GLY A 251 5.53 -8.46 -14.95
N ALA A 252 4.47 -9.20 -15.23
CA ALA A 252 3.86 -10.09 -14.27
C ALA A 252 3.30 -11.35 -14.92
N VAL A 253 3.42 -12.47 -14.21
CA VAL A 253 2.74 -13.73 -14.55
C VAL A 253 1.91 -14.12 -13.34
N SER A 254 0.61 -14.28 -13.52
CA SER A 254 -0.29 -14.74 -12.46
C SER A 254 -0.96 -16.05 -12.84
N PHE A 255 -1.22 -16.86 -11.84
CA PHE A 255 -2.01 -18.07 -11.91
C PHE A 255 -3.20 -17.93 -10.97
N ALA A 256 -4.40 -18.29 -11.43
CA ALA A 256 -5.57 -18.42 -10.57
C ALA A 256 -6.46 -19.56 -11.06
N ARG A 257 -6.74 -20.51 -10.18
CA ARG A 257 -7.57 -21.66 -10.51
C ARG A 257 -8.39 -22.11 -9.30
N GLN A 258 -9.63 -22.46 -9.56
CA GLN A 258 -10.49 -23.15 -8.60
C GLN A 258 -10.60 -24.63 -8.99
N PHE A 259 -10.36 -25.51 -8.02
CA PHE A 259 -10.45 -26.96 -8.15
C PHE A 259 -11.78 -27.39 -7.52
N ALA A 260 -12.86 -27.34 -8.32
CA ALA A 260 -14.23 -27.53 -7.85
C ALA A 260 -14.49 -28.87 -7.09
N GLY A 261 -13.73 -29.91 -7.38
CA GLY A 261 -13.86 -31.21 -6.66
C GLY A 261 -13.21 -31.23 -5.27
N GLN A 262 -12.48 -30.19 -4.90
CA GLN A 262 -11.73 -30.11 -3.64
C GLN A 262 -12.05 -28.82 -2.85
N ASP A 263 -12.95 -27.98 -3.37
CA ASP A 263 -13.22 -26.63 -2.84
C ASP A 263 -11.93 -25.81 -2.57
N LEU A 264 -10.93 -26.03 -3.41
CA LEU A 264 -9.62 -25.39 -3.31
C LEU A 264 -9.47 -24.31 -4.38
N ARG A 265 -9.18 -23.10 -3.96
CA ARG A 265 -8.77 -22.00 -4.84
C ARG A 265 -7.30 -21.68 -4.61
N VAL A 266 -6.56 -21.60 -5.70
CA VAL A 266 -5.13 -21.27 -5.69
C VAL A 266 -4.91 -20.04 -6.52
N ARG A 267 -4.20 -19.06 -5.97
CA ARG A 267 -3.66 -17.91 -6.69
C ARG A 267 -2.16 -17.82 -6.46
N GLY A 268 -1.44 -17.37 -7.46
CA GLY A 268 -0.01 -17.12 -7.34
C GLY A 268 0.41 -16.08 -8.36
N ALA A 269 1.47 -15.36 -8.09
CA ALA A 269 2.04 -14.38 -9.01
C ALA A 269 3.56 -14.30 -8.84
N VAL A 270 4.22 -13.97 -9.95
CA VAL A 270 5.61 -13.50 -9.96
C VAL A 270 5.63 -12.19 -10.73
N THR A 271 6.31 -11.18 -10.21
CA THR A 271 6.36 -9.83 -10.75
C THR A 271 7.80 -9.37 -10.89
N TYR A 272 8.05 -8.53 -11.87
CA TYR A 272 9.35 -7.92 -12.12
C TYR A 272 9.16 -6.46 -12.50
N THR A 273 10.04 -5.60 -12.00
CA THR A 273 10.09 -4.17 -12.34
C THR A 273 11.53 -3.77 -12.60
N ASN A 274 11.73 -3.01 -13.67
CA ASN A 274 13.01 -2.38 -14.02
C ASN A 274 12.76 -0.93 -14.44
N ALA A 275 13.60 -0.01 -13.98
CA ALA A 275 13.46 1.41 -14.25
C ALA A 275 14.83 2.11 -14.28
N ALA A 276 14.91 3.23 -14.95
CA ALA A 276 15.97 4.20 -14.73
C ALA A 276 15.68 5.03 -13.48
N ALA A 277 16.72 5.38 -12.73
CA ALA A 277 16.58 6.29 -11.60
C ALA A 277 17.64 7.40 -11.69
N ALA A 278 17.20 8.65 -11.56
CA ALA A 278 18.06 9.82 -11.55
C ALA A 278 17.90 10.59 -10.23
N SER A 279 18.99 11.06 -9.66
CA SER A 279 18.97 11.82 -8.41
C SER A 279 20.11 12.82 -8.33
N SER A 280 20.00 13.78 -7.43
CA SER A 280 21.11 14.63 -7.02
C SER A 280 22.24 13.87 -6.32
N LEU A 281 21.95 12.66 -5.79
CA LEU A 281 22.95 11.73 -5.30
C LEU A 281 23.38 10.80 -6.44
N ALA A 282 24.65 10.89 -6.86
CA ALA A 282 25.23 10.09 -7.95
C ALA A 282 25.28 8.56 -7.62
N ALA A 283 24.88 8.15 -6.43
CA ALA A 283 24.81 6.76 -6.01
C ALA A 283 23.52 6.06 -6.44
N PHE A 284 22.49 6.81 -6.88
CA PHE A 284 21.30 6.21 -7.51
C PHE A 284 21.58 5.85 -8.97
N GLY A 285 21.02 4.75 -9.41
CA GLY A 285 21.15 4.22 -10.77
C GLY A 285 19.91 3.42 -11.16
N ASP A 286 20.07 2.31 -11.88
CA ASP A 286 18.92 1.52 -12.33
C ASP A 286 18.23 0.83 -11.15
N TYR A 287 16.89 0.91 -11.13
CA TYR A 287 16.02 0.21 -10.17
C TYR A 287 15.64 -1.16 -10.71
N GLU A 288 15.71 -2.16 -9.86
CA GLU A 288 15.26 -3.52 -10.15
C GLU A 288 14.53 -4.09 -8.94
N ALA A 289 13.36 -4.71 -9.17
CA ALA A 289 12.61 -5.39 -8.14
C ALA A 289 11.97 -6.68 -8.63
N TRP A 290 11.95 -7.69 -7.77
CA TRP A 290 11.27 -8.97 -7.93
C TRP A 290 10.27 -9.16 -6.84
N GLY A 291 9.08 -9.65 -7.19
CA GLY A 291 8.04 -10.02 -6.23
C GLY A 291 7.47 -11.39 -6.54
N ALA A 292 7.05 -12.10 -5.50
CA ALA A 292 6.33 -13.36 -5.61
C ALA A 292 5.27 -13.47 -4.52
N GLY A 293 4.12 -14.04 -4.84
CA GLY A 293 3.06 -14.26 -3.88
C GLY A 293 2.24 -15.51 -4.16
N VAL A 294 1.64 -16.05 -3.11
CA VAL A 294 0.72 -17.18 -3.17
C VAL A 294 -0.44 -16.98 -2.19
N GLU A 295 -1.63 -17.36 -2.61
CA GLU A 295 -2.86 -17.38 -1.79
C GLU A 295 -3.57 -18.71 -2.02
N LEU A 296 -3.97 -19.36 -0.95
CA LEU A 296 -4.72 -20.61 -0.93
C LEU A 296 -6.00 -20.42 -0.14
N GLU A 297 -7.13 -20.79 -0.74
CA GLU A 297 -8.44 -20.74 -0.09
C GLU A 297 -9.05 -22.14 -0.10
N HIS A 298 -9.43 -22.65 1.07
CA HIS A 298 -10.04 -23.96 1.24
C HIS A 298 -10.91 -24.02 2.50
N ASP A 299 -12.16 -24.43 2.34
CA ASP A 299 -13.11 -24.64 3.45
C ASP A 299 -13.17 -23.41 4.41
N GLY A 300 -13.30 -22.19 3.86
CA GLY A 300 -13.33 -20.95 4.60
C GLY A 300 -12.00 -20.54 5.25
N TRP A 301 -10.90 -21.28 5.03
CA TRP A 301 -9.57 -20.84 5.33
C TRP A 301 -8.96 -20.11 4.14
N THR A 302 -8.35 -18.99 4.37
CA THR A 302 -7.50 -18.29 3.39
C THR A 302 -6.13 -18.09 4.00
N GLY A 303 -5.11 -18.65 3.39
CA GLY A 303 -3.72 -18.50 3.79
C GLY A 303 -2.91 -17.94 2.64
N GLY A 304 -1.89 -17.14 2.92
CA GLY A 304 -1.05 -16.59 1.88
C GLY A 304 0.27 -16.07 2.39
N ALA A 305 1.20 -15.91 1.44
CA ALA A 305 2.49 -15.29 1.68
C ALA A 305 2.88 -14.46 0.46
N ARG A 306 3.65 -13.40 0.69
CA ARG A 306 4.21 -12.54 -0.36
C ARG A 306 5.63 -12.15 0.01
N TRP A 307 6.46 -11.99 -0.99
CA TRP A 307 7.85 -11.56 -0.91
C TRP A 307 8.16 -10.50 -1.95
N LEU A 308 8.98 -9.54 -1.58
CA LEU A 308 9.57 -8.52 -2.45
C LEU A 308 11.05 -8.41 -2.15
N SER A 309 11.87 -8.28 -3.20
CA SER A 309 13.26 -7.86 -3.12
C SER A 309 13.52 -6.79 -4.16
N SER A 310 14.24 -5.73 -3.81
CA SER A 310 14.67 -4.69 -4.73
C SER A 310 16.04 -4.15 -4.34
N ASN A 311 16.75 -3.57 -5.32
CA ASN A 311 18.04 -2.93 -5.10
C ASN A 311 17.91 -1.45 -4.64
N ASN A 312 16.69 -0.94 -4.40
CA ASN A 312 16.43 0.47 -4.08
C ASN A 312 17.12 1.48 -5.04
N ALA A 313 17.43 1.05 -6.26
CA ALA A 313 18.23 1.83 -7.21
C ALA A 313 19.62 2.25 -6.69
N TRP A 314 20.12 1.65 -5.61
CA TRP A 314 21.35 2.07 -4.93
C TRP A 314 22.59 1.33 -5.45
N GLN A 315 23.64 2.09 -5.85
CA GLN A 315 24.85 1.52 -6.45
C GLN A 315 26.11 1.67 -5.59
N ALA A 316 26.03 2.39 -4.47
CA ALA A 316 27.22 2.74 -3.68
C ALA A 316 27.53 1.75 -2.53
N GLY A 317 26.82 0.64 -2.45
CA GLY A 317 27.00 -0.36 -1.40
C GLY A 317 25.80 -1.27 -1.27
N ASP A 318 25.58 -1.82 -0.10
CA ASP A 318 24.38 -2.58 0.22
C ASP A 318 23.19 -1.63 0.26
N GLY A 319 22.23 -1.81 -0.62
CA GLY A 319 21.04 -0.99 -0.74
C GLY A 319 19.76 -1.81 -0.84
N ASP A 320 19.91 -3.14 -0.77
CA ASP A 320 18.80 -4.05 -1.02
C ASP A 320 17.68 -3.88 0.01
N TYR A 321 16.47 -3.85 -0.48
CA TYR A 321 15.26 -3.98 0.31
C TYR A 321 14.68 -5.38 0.15
N GLU A 322 14.38 -6.03 1.25
CA GLU A 322 13.68 -7.31 1.26
C GLU A 322 12.51 -7.26 2.24
N ALA A 323 11.36 -7.75 1.82
CA ALA A 323 10.16 -7.83 2.67
C ALA A 323 9.39 -9.12 2.46
N TRP A 324 8.79 -9.62 3.54
CA TRP A 324 7.91 -10.76 3.56
C TRP A 324 6.61 -10.44 4.30
N GLU A 325 5.53 -11.00 3.79
CA GLU A 325 4.20 -10.93 4.39
C GLU A 325 3.61 -12.33 4.45
N VAL A 326 2.97 -12.66 5.57
CA VAL A 326 2.24 -13.92 5.75
C VAL A 326 0.94 -13.65 6.48
N GLY A 327 -0.13 -14.32 6.08
CA GLY A 327 -1.44 -14.18 6.70
C GLY A 327 -2.25 -15.46 6.65
N LEU A 328 -3.09 -15.66 7.64
CA LEU A 328 -4.05 -16.73 7.73
C LEU A 328 -5.36 -16.19 8.28
N VAL A 329 -6.44 -16.38 7.55
CA VAL A 329 -7.79 -15.96 7.94
C VAL A 329 -8.73 -17.15 7.87
N LYS A 330 -9.61 -17.31 8.86
CA LYS A 330 -10.71 -18.27 8.87
C LYS A 330 -12.04 -17.51 8.84
N ASP A 331 -12.86 -17.83 7.86
CA ASP A 331 -14.21 -17.33 7.73
C ASP A 331 -15.23 -18.36 8.28
N VAL A 332 -16.10 -17.92 9.18
CA VAL A 332 -17.14 -18.74 9.81
C VAL A 332 -18.39 -17.89 10.02
N GLU A 333 -19.43 -18.15 9.25
CA GLU A 333 -20.76 -17.53 9.43
C GLU A 333 -20.71 -15.98 9.51
N GLY A 334 -19.88 -15.34 8.65
CA GLY A 334 -19.73 -13.88 8.62
C GLY A 334 -18.76 -13.31 9.67
N TRP A 335 -18.13 -14.17 10.47
CA TRP A 335 -17.00 -13.83 11.32
C TRP A 335 -15.71 -14.22 10.65
N ARG A 336 -14.76 -13.30 10.59
CA ARG A 336 -13.40 -13.56 10.10
C ARG A 336 -12.42 -13.46 11.26
N PHE A 337 -11.65 -14.50 11.49
CA PHE A 337 -10.58 -14.57 12.49
C PHE A 337 -9.26 -14.63 11.75
N GLY A 338 -8.29 -13.80 12.12
CA GLY A 338 -7.04 -13.73 11.40
C GLY A 338 -5.82 -13.50 12.26
N VAL A 339 -4.70 -14.00 11.75
CA VAL A 339 -3.36 -13.68 12.22
C VAL A 339 -2.51 -13.35 11.00
N GLU A 340 -1.76 -12.29 11.11
CA GLU A 340 -0.91 -11.79 10.02
C GLU A 340 0.37 -11.19 10.58
N GLY A 341 1.41 -11.20 9.78
CA GLY A 341 2.69 -10.61 10.15
C GLY A 341 3.62 -10.50 8.97
N GLY A 342 4.63 -9.70 9.13
CA GLY A 342 5.68 -9.51 8.15
C GLY A 342 6.94 -8.97 8.76
N TRP A 343 7.99 -9.01 7.98
CA TRP A 343 9.28 -8.40 8.32
C TRP A 343 9.92 -7.80 7.07
N ALA A 344 10.75 -6.79 7.28
CA ALA A 344 11.49 -6.15 6.21
C ALA A 344 12.85 -5.69 6.69
N SER A 345 13.79 -5.64 5.75
CA SER A 345 15.09 -4.99 5.91
C SER A 345 15.37 -4.06 4.74
N ASP A 346 15.97 -2.92 5.01
CA ASP A 346 16.33 -1.90 4.03
C ASP A 346 17.81 -1.54 4.21
N GLY A 347 18.68 -2.11 3.37
CA GLY A 347 20.13 -1.89 3.43
C GLY A 347 20.51 -0.45 3.08
N LEU A 348 19.76 0.26 2.23
CA LEU A 348 20.00 1.67 1.92
C LEU A 348 19.85 2.56 3.16
N LEU A 349 18.88 2.23 4.01
CA LEU A 349 18.55 3.03 5.20
C LEU A 349 19.13 2.45 6.49
N ASP A 350 19.68 1.22 6.43
CA ASP A 350 20.14 0.47 7.60
C ASP A 350 19.03 0.29 8.65
N VAL A 351 17.83 -0.09 8.17
CA VAL A 351 16.62 -0.26 9.00
C VAL A 351 16.09 -1.68 8.85
N GLU A 352 15.76 -2.31 9.97
CA GLU A 352 15.04 -3.59 10.01
C GLU A 352 13.76 -3.43 10.82
N GLY A 353 12.71 -4.21 10.49
CA GLY A 353 11.50 -4.18 11.29
C GLY A 353 10.55 -5.33 11.01
N ALA A 354 9.65 -5.54 11.95
CA ALA A 354 8.60 -6.52 11.89
C ALA A 354 7.28 -5.93 12.38
N SER A 355 6.19 -6.48 11.88
CA SER A 355 4.85 -6.11 12.34
C SER A 355 3.93 -7.32 12.31
N TRP A 356 2.94 -7.35 13.17
CA TRP A 356 1.97 -8.41 13.27
C TRP A 356 0.64 -7.93 13.85
N LEU A 357 -0.40 -8.68 13.53
CA LEU A 357 -1.75 -8.39 13.96
C LEU A 357 -2.52 -9.68 14.17
N VAL A 358 -3.30 -9.71 15.25
CA VAL A 358 -4.27 -10.76 15.53
C VAL A 358 -5.62 -10.10 15.73
N GLY A 359 -6.63 -10.55 15.01
CA GLY A 359 -7.92 -9.87 15.06
C GLY A 359 -9.10 -10.72 14.63
N VAL A 360 -10.24 -10.07 14.74
CA VAL A 360 -11.53 -10.58 14.29
C VAL A 360 -12.31 -9.47 13.62
N SER A 361 -12.99 -9.77 12.51
CA SER A 361 -13.97 -8.87 11.92
C SER A 361 -15.30 -9.57 11.68
N HIS A 362 -16.36 -8.78 11.57
CA HIS A 362 -17.72 -9.27 11.39
C HIS A 362 -18.51 -8.35 10.48
N ASP A 363 -19.19 -8.93 9.50
CA ASP A 363 -20.15 -8.22 8.65
C ASP A 363 -21.44 -7.98 9.42
N ILE A 364 -21.63 -6.75 9.92
CA ILE A 364 -22.87 -6.35 10.62
C ILE A 364 -24.04 -6.29 9.62
N SER A 365 -23.76 -5.90 8.40
CA SER A 365 -24.67 -5.89 7.25
C SER A 365 -23.87 -5.98 5.94
N GLU A 366 -24.55 -6.09 4.81
CA GLU A 366 -23.93 -6.11 3.47
C GLU A 366 -23.01 -4.89 3.21
N ASN A 367 -23.24 -3.79 3.91
CA ASN A 367 -22.56 -2.52 3.71
C ASN A 367 -21.67 -2.09 4.91
N LEU A 368 -21.71 -2.82 6.01
CA LEU A 368 -21.03 -2.43 7.25
C LEU A 368 -20.26 -3.60 7.84
N GLU A 369 -18.97 -3.43 8.01
CA GLU A 369 -18.06 -4.35 8.69
C GLU A 369 -17.44 -3.69 9.91
N LEU A 370 -17.28 -4.44 10.99
CA LEU A 370 -16.58 -4.05 12.21
C LEU A 370 -15.45 -5.03 12.49
N GLY A 371 -14.24 -4.51 12.60
CA GLY A 371 -13.05 -5.27 12.99
C GLY A 371 -12.49 -4.83 14.33
N VAL A 372 -11.93 -5.77 15.08
CA VAL A 372 -11.18 -5.53 16.32
C VAL A 372 -9.90 -6.35 16.25
N ALA A 373 -8.77 -5.72 16.51
CA ALA A 373 -7.47 -6.37 16.43
C ALA A 373 -6.49 -5.82 17.46
N TRP A 374 -5.56 -6.64 17.86
CA TRP A 374 -4.32 -6.20 18.49
C TRP A 374 -3.22 -6.18 17.44
N SER A 375 -2.52 -5.05 17.34
CA SER A 375 -1.46 -4.80 16.37
C SER A 375 -0.19 -4.40 17.09
N ALA A 376 0.96 -4.83 16.57
CA ALA A 376 2.27 -4.42 17.02
C ALA A 376 3.22 -4.23 15.85
N ALA A 377 4.13 -3.27 15.96
CA ALA A 377 5.23 -3.07 15.05
C ALA A 377 6.49 -2.70 15.82
N GLU A 378 7.62 -3.17 15.33
CA GLU A 378 8.94 -2.83 15.82
C GLU A 378 9.87 -2.47 14.67
N ALA A 379 10.78 -1.56 14.89
CA ALA A 379 11.81 -1.17 13.95
C ALA A 379 13.13 -0.87 14.65
N ASP A 380 14.22 -1.42 14.13
CA ASP A 380 15.58 -1.08 14.53
C ASP A 380 16.09 0.02 13.60
N ILE A 381 16.30 1.21 14.16
CA ILE A 381 16.49 2.45 13.39
C ILE A 381 17.88 3.01 13.71
N PRO A 382 18.69 3.37 12.70
CA PRO A 382 19.97 4.00 12.93
C PRO A 382 19.81 5.38 13.60
N VAL A 383 20.55 5.60 14.67
CA VAL A 383 20.56 6.87 15.40
C VAL A 383 21.97 7.41 15.48
N THR A 384 22.12 8.73 15.32
CA THR A 384 23.40 9.40 15.47
C THR A 384 23.38 10.28 16.72
N SER A 385 24.28 10.03 17.63
CA SER A 385 24.51 10.84 18.83
C SER A 385 25.92 11.42 18.81
N GLY A 386 26.05 12.66 18.38
CA GLY A 386 27.34 13.32 18.19
C GLY A 386 28.16 12.69 17.06
N ILE A 387 29.28 12.04 17.39
CA ILE A 387 30.16 11.33 16.44
C ILE A 387 29.93 9.82 16.45
N SER A 388 29.03 9.32 17.28
CA SER A 388 28.72 7.89 17.40
C SER A 388 27.45 7.57 16.65
N THR A 389 27.50 6.57 15.78
CA THR A 389 26.35 5.92 15.17
C THR A 389 26.02 4.65 15.93
N GLY A 390 24.75 4.37 16.11
CA GLY A 390 24.24 3.16 16.72
C GLY A 390 22.82 2.90 16.25
N HIS A 391 22.21 1.83 16.74
CA HIS A 391 20.84 1.48 16.46
C HIS A 391 19.97 1.65 17.69
N ARG A 392 18.71 1.90 17.47
CA ARG A 392 17.66 1.98 18.47
C ARG A 392 16.47 1.16 18.04
N ASN A 393 16.06 0.24 18.89
CA ASN A 393 14.81 -0.49 18.69
C ASN A 393 13.65 0.38 19.19
N ALA A 394 12.69 0.66 18.30
CA ALA A 394 11.43 1.30 18.59
C ALA A 394 10.32 0.27 18.48
N SER A 395 9.34 0.28 19.37
CA SER A 395 8.19 -0.64 19.32
C SER A 395 6.92 0.04 19.79
N ASN A 396 5.83 -0.18 19.07
CA ASN A 396 4.50 0.28 19.41
C ASN A 396 3.50 -0.87 19.26
N ASP A 397 2.60 -1.02 20.21
CA ASP A 397 1.54 -2.01 20.14
C ASP A 397 0.23 -1.50 20.74
N GLY A 398 -0.89 -2.08 20.36
CA GLY A 398 -2.16 -1.67 20.92
C GLY A 398 -3.40 -2.31 20.30
N LEU A 399 -4.54 -1.93 20.86
CA LEU A 399 -5.85 -2.39 20.43
C LEU A 399 -6.43 -1.44 19.38
N LEU A 400 -6.94 -2.01 18.30
CA LEU A 400 -7.55 -1.30 17.17
C LEU A 400 -9.02 -1.69 17.02
N VAL A 401 -9.83 -0.73 16.61
CA VAL A 401 -11.20 -0.94 16.12
C VAL A 401 -11.30 -0.29 14.74
N GLU A 402 -11.68 -1.08 13.75
CA GLU A 402 -11.88 -0.62 12.38
C GLU A 402 -13.35 -0.72 11.97
N PHE A 403 -13.91 0.36 11.45
CA PHE A 403 -15.23 0.41 10.84
C PHE A 403 -15.08 0.60 9.35
N THR A 404 -15.64 -0.30 8.55
CA THR A 404 -15.65 -0.20 7.10
C THR A 404 -17.09 -0.11 6.60
N VAL A 405 -17.37 0.91 5.79
CA VAL A 405 -18.66 1.11 5.11
C VAL A 405 -18.44 1.06 3.61
N ARG A 406 -19.25 0.28 2.91
CA ARG A 406 -19.21 0.10 1.45
C ARG A 406 -20.60 0.22 0.86
N ASN A 407 -20.72 0.67 -0.43
CA ASN A 407 -21.94 0.59 -1.22
C ASN A 407 -21.80 -0.38 -2.38
#